data_4edbde9c992ea511961eea8c2ab66ed2
#
_entry.id   4edbde9c992ea511961eea8c2ab66ed2
#
_cell.length_a   1.000
_cell.length_b   1.000
_cell.length_c   1.000
_cell.angle_alpha   90.00
_cell.angle_beta   90.00
_cell.angle_gamma   90.00
#
_symmetry.space_group_name_H-M   'P 1'
#
loop_
_entity.id
_entity.type
_entity.pdbx_description
1 polymer ?
#
loop_
_entity_poly.entity_id
_entity_poly.type
_entity_poly.pdbx_seq_one_letter_code
_entity_poly.pdbx_strand_id
1 'polypeptide(L)'
;MIPPFYNLSTFSSFPWESEFACIYRHIPSQEYGHFSGYFKAIKDFHRDFALIGLDSQLNALSKNTQAFINGKKSSHALLWGARGCGKSSCLQLVLSSFLHKDSPLRVIELPMECLYLVGFVQDVVRELPYKFIIVCDDLSLSPNENSYKSLKSVLEGSFENKPTNILFYTTSNQRHLIAESYPQDTLHLNDAKDEILSLSDRFGLALGFYTLGRLEFLDLVAELLNTPLDEETKRKALQFSTLKGSNAPRIAQEFCTLYHNKII
;
A
#
# COMPACT_ATOMS: atom_id res chain seq x y z
N MET A 1 -28.28 -11.66 -24.62
CA MET A 1 -27.87 -10.26 -24.42
C MET A 1 -26.72 -10.30 -23.39
N ILE A 2 -25.49 -10.01 -23.79
CA ILE A 2 -24.34 -10.01 -22.92
C ILE A 2 -24.50 -8.81 -21.96
N PRO A 3 -24.40 -9.01 -20.66
CA PRO A 3 -24.59 -7.92 -19.71
C PRO A 3 -23.61 -6.77 -19.98
N PRO A 4 -24.02 -5.51 -19.76
CA PRO A 4 -23.22 -4.32 -20.11
C PRO A 4 -22.00 -4.06 -19.20
N PHE A 5 -21.64 -4.99 -18.30
CA PHE A 5 -20.45 -4.83 -17.46
C PHE A 5 -19.14 -5.03 -18.20
N TYR A 6 -19.21 -5.43 -19.45
CA TYR A 6 -18.03 -5.41 -20.32
C TYR A 6 -17.87 -4.07 -21.03
N ASN A 7 -18.05 -2.97 -20.32
CA ASN A 7 -17.55 -1.73 -20.86
C ASN A 7 -16.02 -1.67 -20.66
N LEU A 8 -15.34 -2.70 -21.19
CA LEU A 8 -13.89 -2.75 -21.34
C LEU A 8 -13.37 -1.50 -22.03
N SER A 9 -14.20 -0.84 -22.84
CA SER A 9 -13.87 0.40 -23.52
C SER A 9 -13.51 1.52 -22.53
N THR A 10 -14.16 1.59 -21.36
CA THR A 10 -13.85 2.63 -20.37
C THR A 10 -12.51 2.39 -19.69
N PHE A 11 -12.11 1.13 -19.50
CA PHE A 11 -10.82 0.77 -18.93
C PHE A 11 -9.71 0.73 -19.97
N SER A 12 -10.01 0.28 -21.18
CA SER A 12 -9.05 0.25 -22.29
C SER A 12 -8.77 1.65 -22.86
N SER A 13 -9.63 2.64 -22.58
CA SER A 13 -9.44 4.02 -23.04
C SER A 13 -8.59 4.88 -22.10
N PHE A 14 -8.13 4.34 -20.97
CA PHE A 14 -7.22 5.09 -20.09
C PHE A 14 -5.90 5.36 -20.82
N PRO A 15 -5.42 6.63 -20.85
CA PRO A 15 -4.29 7.04 -21.67
C PRO A 15 -2.95 6.66 -21.03
N TRP A 16 -2.64 5.35 -20.97
CA TRP A 16 -1.42 4.81 -20.37
C TRP A 16 -0.11 5.33 -20.97
N GLU A 17 -0.14 5.96 -22.13
CA GLU A 17 1.03 6.58 -22.77
C GLU A 17 1.44 7.87 -22.06
N SER A 18 0.48 8.64 -21.55
CA SER A 18 0.69 9.94 -20.92
C SER A 18 0.45 9.95 -19.42
N GLU A 19 -0.30 9.00 -18.90
CA GLU A 19 -0.64 8.91 -17.47
C GLU A 19 0.03 7.67 -16.85
N PHE A 20 0.80 7.88 -15.79
CA PHE A 20 1.65 6.83 -15.20
C PHE A 20 1.05 6.20 -13.95
N ALA A 21 0.11 6.88 -13.31
CA ALA A 21 -0.57 6.40 -12.12
C ALA A 21 -2.06 6.73 -12.14
N CYS A 22 -2.87 5.82 -11.65
CA CYS A 22 -4.30 6.03 -11.49
C CYS A 22 -4.83 5.38 -10.22
N ILE A 23 -6.00 5.82 -9.80
CA ILE A 23 -6.81 5.18 -8.77
C ILE A 23 -8.11 4.68 -9.41
N TYR A 24 -8.50 3.46 -9.08
CA TYR A 24 -9.81 2.95 -9.43
C TYR A 24 -10.88 3.62 -8.58
N ARG A 25 -11.93 4.12 -9.22
CA ARG A 25 -13.11 4.70 -8.57
C ARG A 25 -14.34 3.90 -8.95
N HIS A 26 -15.05 3.42 -7.93
CA HIS A 26 -16.34 2.76 -8.10
C HIS A 26 -17.47 3.78 -8.04
N ILE A 27 -18.44 3.66 -8.97
CA ILE A 27 -19.67 4.44 -8.95
C ILE A 27 -20.78 3.49 -8.52
N PRO A 28 -21.36 3.67 -7.31
CA PRO A 28 -22.50 2.88 -6.91
C PRO A 28 -23.69 3.18 -7.84
N SER A 29 -24.10 2.23 -8.65
CA SER A 29 -25.33 2.36 -9.41
C SER A 29 -26.49 1.76 -8.61
N GLN A 30 -27.57 2.51 -8.43
CA GLN A 30 -28.79 2.03 -7.77
C GLN A 30 -29.64 1.14 -8.67
N GLU A 31 -29.34 1.08 -9.97
CA GLU A 31 -30.10 0.32 -10.93
C GLU A 31 -29.41 -1.00 -11.29
N TYR A 32 -30.00 -2.10 -10.88
CA TYR A 32 -29.76 -3.47 -11.37
C TYR A 32 -28.36 -4.08 -11.20
N GLY A 33 -27.68 -3.81 -10.10
CA GLY A 33 -26.45 -4.53 -9.77
C GLY A 33 -25.28 -4.33 -10.76
N HIS A 34 -25.31 -3.29 -11.57
CA HIS A 34 -24.24 -2.96 -12.49
C HIS A 34 -23.08 -2.31 -11.74
N PHE A 35 -21.93 -2.95 -11.79
CA PHE A 35 -20.69 -2.34 -11.32
C PHE A 35 -20.19 -1.39 -12.41
N SER A 36 -20.18 -0.12 -12.13
CA SER A 36 -19.55 0.88 -12.97
C SER A 36 -18.35 1.48 -12.23
N GLY A 37 -17.25 1.63 -12.93
CA GLY A 37 -16.05 2.24 -12.36
C GLY A 37 -15.16 2.78 -13.47
N TYR A 38 -14.18 3.58 -13.07
CA TYR A 38 -13.23 4.18 -14.00
C TYR A 38 -11.87 4.37 -13.33
N PHE A 39 -10.83 4.46 -14.14
CA PHE A 39 -9.51 4.88 -13.70
C PHE A 39 -9.42 6.41 -13.70
N LYS A 40 -9.13 6.99 -12.55
CA LYS A 40 -8.85 8.40 -12.39
C LYS A 40 -7.34 8.62 -12.33
N ALA A 41 -6.77 9.38 -13.26
CA ALA A 41 -5.35 9.73 -13.25
C ALA A 41 -4.94 10.44 -11.96
N ILE A 42 -3.78 10.07 -11.42
CA ILE A 42 -3.12 10.74 -10.31
C ILE A 42 -2.01 11.61 -10.90
N LYS A 43 -2.24 12.92 -10.99
CA LYS A 43 -1.32 13.86 -11.63
C LYS A 43 -0.13 14.22 -10.74
N ASP A 44 -0.34 14.29 -9.43
CA ASP A 44 0.67 14.70 -8.45
C ASP A 44 1.17 13.50 -7.64
N PHE A 45 1.67 12.48 -8.34
CA PHE A 45 2.20 11.28 -7.67
C PHE A 45 3.60 11.53 -7.06
N HIS A 46 4.30 12.55 -7.56
CA HIS A 46 5.63 12.92 -7.04
C HIS A 46 5.55 13.39 -5.61
N ARG A 47 6.35 12.79 -4.75
CA ARG A 47 6.51 13.15 -3.35
C ARG A 47 8.00 13.38 -3.08
N ASP A 48 8.32 14.59 -2.66
CA ASP A 48 9.68 14.97 -2.25
C ASP A 48 9.68 15.17 -0.73
N PHE A 49 9.89 14.07 -0.02
CA PHE A 49 10.06 14.09 1.45
C PHE A 49 11.07 13.02 1.87
N ALA A 50 11.85 13.34 2.89
CA ALA A 50 12.78 12.38 3.48
C ALA A 50 12.03 11.41 4.43
N LEU A 51 12.36 10.13 4.32
CA LEU A 51 11.94 9.11 5.26
C LEU A 51 13.16 8.66 6.07
N ILE A 52 13.16 9.00 7.34
CA ILE A 52 14.28 8.77 8.25
C ILE A 52 14.20 7.35 8.82
N GLY A 53 15.34 6.65 8.86
CA GLY A 53 15.43 5.31 9.44
C GLY A 53 14.77 4.19 8.62
N LEU A 54 14.41 4.44 7.35
CA LEU A 54 13.77 3.47 6.47
C LEU A 54 14.65 3.06 5.27
N ASP A 55 15.97 3.29 5.32
CA ASP A 55 16.88 3.05 4.20
C ASP A 55 16.86 1.59 3.72
N SER A 56 16.77 0.64 4.64
CA SER A 56 16.72 -0.79 4.29
C SER A 56 15.44 -1.15 3.56
N GLN A 57 14.29 -0.62 4.00
CA GLN A 57 12.99 -0.84 3.37
C GLN A 57 12.92 -0.16 2.01
N LEU A 58 13.37 1.09 1.91
CA LEU A 58 13.45 1.84 0.66
C LEU A 58 14.33 1.12 -0.37
N ASN A 59 15.51 0.68 0.04
CA ASN A 59 16.46 -0.01 -0.83
C ASN A 59 15.91 -1.37 -1.30
N ALA A 60 15.33 -2.17 -0.40
CA ALA A 60 14.75 -3.46 -0.76
C ALA A 60 13.58 -3.32 -1.74
N LEU A 61 12.65 -2.39 -1.47
CA LEU A 61 11.51 -2.14 -2.33
C LEU A 61 11.92 -1.58 -3.69
N SER A 62 12.89 -0.64 -3.70
CA SER A 62 13.44 -0.06 -4.93
C SER A 62 14.12 -1.11 -5.80
N LYS A 63 14.95 -2.00 -5.21
CA LYS A 63 15.59 -3.10 -5.93
C LYS A 63 14.58 -4.08 -6.53
N ASN A 64 13.52 -4.42 -5.78
CA ASN A 64 12.45 -5.30 -6.27
C ASN A 64 11.69 -4.65 -7.43
N THR A 65 11.38 -3.36 -7.33
CA THR A 65 10.71 -2.59 -8.40
C THR A 65 11.59 -2.49 -9.65
N GLN A 66 12.88 -2.20 -9.47
CA GLN A 66 13.83 -2.13 -10.59
C GLN A 66 14.01 -3.50 -11.28
N ALA A 67 14.05 -4.59 -10.50
CA ALA A 67 14.11 -5.96 -11.04
C ALA A 67 12.87 -6.27 -11.90
N PHE A 68 11.69 -5.88 -11.43
CA PHE A 68 10.43 -6.04 -12.15
C PHE A 68 10.41 -5.27 -13.46
N ILE A 69 10.78 -3.99 -13.44
CA ILE A 69 10.88 -3.14 -14.63
C ILE A 69 11.81 -3.76 -15.68
N ASN A 70 12.92 -4.34 -15.23
CA ASN A 70 13.92 -4.97 -16.09
C ASN A 70 13.56 -6.41 -16.52
N GLY A 71 12.34 -6.89 -16.22
CA GLY A 71 11.90 -8.25 -16.57
C GLY A 71 12.60 -9.37 -15.79
N LYS A 72 13.29 -9.04 -14.69
CA LYS A 72 13.94 -10.02 -13.81
C LYS A 72 12.93 -10.56 -12.78
N LYS A 73 13.33 -11.67 -12.12
CA LYS A 73 12.53 -12.22 -11.00
C LYS A 73 12.32 -11.15 -9.93
N SER A 74 11.07 -10.94 -9.57
CA SER A 74 10.60 -9.98 -8.58
C SER A 74 9.40 -10.58 -7.84
N SER A 75 9.06 -10.01 -6.70
CA SER A 75 8.03 -10.57 -5.82
C SER A 75 6.93 -9.55 -5.52
N HIS A 76 5.73 -10.03 -5.25
CA HIS A 76 4.72 -9.22 -4.57
C HIS A 76 5.27 -8.71 -3.23
N ALA A 77 4.92 -7.50 -2.82
CA ALA A 77 5.45 -6.89 -1.61
C ALA A 77 4.36 -6.58 -0.58
N LEU A 78 4.62 -6.95 0.67
CA LEU A 78 3.82 -6.63 1.85
C LEU A 78 4.63 -5.73 2.78
N LEU A 79 4.18 -4.50 2.99
CA LEU A 79 4.70 -3.57 3.96
C LEU A 79 3.80 -3.60 5.20
N TRP A 80 4.29 -4.15 6.30
CA TRP A 80 3.48 -4.38 7.49
C TRP A 80 4.04 -3.68 8.72
N GLY A 81 3.19 -3.37 9.70
CA GLY A 81 3.64 -2.79 10.97
C GLY A 81 2.76 -1.65 11.46
N ALA A 82 3.21 -0.97 12.52
CA ALA A 82 2.40 0.02 13.23
C ALA A 82 1.92 1.18 12.34
N ARG A 83 0.79 1.77 12.70
CA ARG A 83 0.25 2.95 12.03
C ARG A 83 1.19 4.14 12.15
N GLY A 84 1.29 4.95 11.10
CA GLY A 84 2.11 6.16 11.11
C GLY A 84 3.62 5.94 10.99
N CYS A 85 4.07 4.69 10.73
CA CYS A 85 5.50 4.35 10.59
C CYS A 85 6.04 4.45 9.15
N GLY A 86 5.32 5.07 8.23
CA GLY A 86 5.84 5.40 6.91
C GLY A 86 5.61 4.35 5.82
N LYS A 87 4.78 3.31 6.02
CA LYS A 87 4.50 2.26 5.01
C LYS A 87 4.04 2.82 3.66
N SER A 88 2.92 3.53 3.64
CA SER A 88 2.35 4.13 2.42
C SER A 88 3.27 5.20 1.84
N SER A 89 3.96 5.96 2.70
CA SER A 89 4.95 6.95 2.28
C SER A 89 6.15 6.30 1.60
N CYS A 90 6.65 5.18 2.11
CA CYS A 90 7.72 4.40 1.50
C CYS A 90 7.31 3.89 0.10
N LEU A 91 6.10 3.35 -0.03
CA LEU A 91 5.53 2.95 -1.31
C LEU A 91 5.50 4.11 -2.30
N GLN A 92 4.90 5.23 -1.90
CA GLN A 92 4.78 6.42 -2.75
C GLN A 92 6.15 6.95 -3.19
N LEU A 93 7.10 7.06 -2.27
CA LEU A 93 8.44 7.57 -2.56
C LEU A 93 9.17 6.67 -3.56
N VAL A 94 9.17 5.35 -3.34
CA VAL A 94 9.82 4.40 -4.24
C VAL A 94 9.15 4.39 -5.60
N LEU A 95 7.82 4.26 -5.65
CA LEU A 95 7.13 4.19 -6.94
C LEU A 95 7.25 5.49 -7.73
N SER A 96 7.17 6.65 -7.07
CA SER A 96 7.30 7.94 -7.74
C SER A 96 8.65 8.12 -8.44
N SER A 97 9.73 7.55 -7.91
CA SER A 97 11.06 7.63 -8.52
C SER A 97 11.17 6.89 -9.86
N PHE A 98 10.25 5.95 -10.12
CA PHE A 98 10.19 5.18 -11.36
C PHE A 98 9.12 5.66 -12.35
N LEU A 99 8.25 6.61 -11.98
CA LEU A 99 7.17 7.11 -12.82
C LEU A 99 7.63 8.32 -13.64
N HIS A 100 8.16 8.05 -14.82
CA HIS A 100 8.59 9.05 -15.80
C HIS A 100 8.30 8.57 -17.23
N LYS A 101 8.41 9.48 -18.20
CA LYS A 101 7.99 9.25 -19.59
C LYS A 101 8.60 8.00 -20.23
N ASP A 102 9.86 7.72 -19.95
CA ASP A 102 10.59 6.60 -20.55
C ASP A 102 10.48 5.30 -19.76
N SER A 103 9.76 5.32 -18.64
CA SER A 103 9.54 4.15 -17.79
C SER A 103 8.38 3.30 -18.31
N PRO A 104 8.55 1.98 -18.38
CA PRO A 104 7.43 1.09 -18.68
C PRO A 104 6.49 0.90 -17.48
N LEU A 105 6.84 1.43 -16.29
CA LEU A 105 6.04 1.25 -15.08
C LEU A 105 4.75 2.06 -15.12
N ARG A 106 3.66 1.44 -14.66
CA ARG A 106 2.36 2.06 -14.39
C ARG A 106 1.88 1.61 -13.02
N VAL A 107 1.21 2.50 -12.31
CA VAL A 107 0.69 2.22 -10.96
C VAL A 107 -0.83 2.35 -10.95
N ILE A 108 -1.49 1.35 -10.37
CA ILE A 108 -2.94 1.35 -10.14
C ILE A 108 -3.18 1.23 -8.65
N GLU A 109 -3.72 2.26 -8.04
CA GLU A 109 -4.25 2.17 -6.69
C GLU A 109 -5.64 1.56 -6.74
N LEU A 110 -5.81 0.41 -6.08
CA LEU A 110 -7.08 -0.28 -5.93
C LEU A 110 -7.54 -0.17 -4.48
N PRO A 111 -8.56 0.67 -4.20
CA PRO A 111 -9.08 0.80 -2.85
C PRO A 111 -9.57 -0.52 -2.27
N MET A 112 -9.46 -0.69 -0.95
CA MET A 112 -9.83 -1.93 -0.26
C MET A 112 -11.27 -2.39 -0.56
N GLU A 113 -12.21 -1.45 -0.62
CA GLU A 113 -13.61 -1.73 -0.97
C GLU A 113 -13.80 -2.24 -2.40
N CYS A 114 -12.82 -2.03 -3.27
CA CYS A 114 -12.82 -2.48 -4.67
C CYS A 114 -11.94 -3.72 -4.90
N LEU A 115 -11.32 -4.27 -3.87
CA LEU A 115 -10.35 -5.36 -4.00
C LEU A 115 -10.97 -6.63 -4.62
N TYR A 116 -12.27 -6.85 -4.45
CA TYR A 116 -12.98 -7.96 -5.09
C TYR A 116 -12.96 -7.89 -6.64
N LEU A 117 -12.61 -6.73 -7.22
CA LEU A 117 -12.44 -6.53 -8.66
C LEU A 117 -11.00 -6.75 -9.14
N VAL A 118 -10.11 -7.18 -8.28
CA VAL A 118 -8.67 -7.31 -8.62
C VAL A 118 -8.42 -8.21 -9.83
N GLY A 119 -9.14 -9.31 -9.95
CA GLY A 119 -9.05 -10.19 -11.12
C GLY A 119 -9.45 -9.50 -12.41
N PHE A 120 -10.54 -8.73 -12.37
CA PHE A 120 -10.99 -7.93 -13.51
C PHE A 120 -9.97 -6.86 -13.92
N VAL A 121 -9.41 -6.14 -12.94
CA VAL A 121 -8.35 -5.15 -13.21
C VAL A 121 -7.12 -5.83 -13.84
N GLN A 122 -6.76 -7.01 -13.33
CA GLN A 122 -5.66 -7.81 -13.90
C GLN A 122 -5.92 -8.16 -15.37
N ASP A 123 -7.12 -8.63 -15.72
CA ASP A 123 -7.47 -9.01 -17.08
C ASP A 123 -7.43 -7.82 -18.06
N VAL A 124 -7.84 -6.64 -17.60
CA VAL A 124 -7.78 -5.41 -18.40
C VAL A 124 -6.37 -5.00 -18.77
N VAL A 125 -5.38 -5.22 -17.86
CA VAL A 125 -4.02 -4.69 -18.06
C VAL A 125 -2.98 -5.74 -18.46
N ARG A 126 -3.33 -7.05 -18.38
CA ARG A 126 -2.38 -8.14 -18.63
C ARG A 126 -1.78 -8.17 -20.05
N GLU A 127 -2.55 -7.71 -21.04
CA GLU A 127 -2.12 -7.69 -22.45
C GLU A 127 -1.49 -6.35 -22.87
N LEU A 128 -1.44 -5.36 -21.94
CA LEU A 128 -0.86 -4.07 -22.26
C LEU A 128 0.69 -4.12 -22.20
N PRO A 129 1.39 -3.34 -23.03
CA PRO A 129 2.86 -3.39 -23.14
C PRO A 129 3.57 -2.63 -22.01
N TYR A 130 3.00 -2.61 -20.82
CA TYR A 130 3.51 -1.93 -19.64
C TYR A 130 3.71 -2.89 -18.48
N LYS A 131 4.47 -2.47 -17.49
CA LYS A 131 4.62 -3.14 -16.20
C LYS A 131 3.71 -2.47 -15.18
N PHE A 132 2.80 -3.22 -14.57
CA PHE A 132 1.83 -2.70 -13.64
C PHE A 132 2.16 -3.09 -12.20
N ILE A 133 2.15 -2.12 -11.29
CA ILE A 133 2.10 -2.39 -9.86
C ILE A 133 0.71 -1.98 -9.37
N ILE A 134 -0.06 -2.97 -8.92
CA ILE A 134 -1.35 -2.74 -8.28
C ILE A 134 -1.08 -2.53 -6.79
N VAL A 135 -1.43 -1.36 -6.30
CA VAL A 135 -1.26 -0.96 -4.90
C VAL A 135 -2.59 -1.09 -4.17
N CYS A 136 -2.59 -1.80 -3.04
CA CYS A 136 -3.70 -1.83 -2.10
C CYS A 136 -3.20 -1.34 -0.74
N ASP A 137 -3.60 -0.13 -0.36
CA ASP A 137 -3.18 0.47 0.91
C ASP A 137 -4.11 0.06 2.05
N ASP A 138 -3.54 -0.13 3.24
CA ASP A 138 -4.22 -0.51 4.49
C ASP A 138 -5.05 -1.82 4.38
N LEU A 139 -4.44 -2.84 3.78
CA LEU A 139 -5.05 -4.15 3.60
C LEU A 139 -5.36 -4.81 4.95
N SER A 140 -6.63 -5.10 5.16
CA SER A 140 -7.15 -5.84 6.31
C SER A 140 -8.20 -6.81 5.79
N LEU A 141 -7.98 -8.11 5.92
CA LEU A 141 -8.80 -9.14 5.31
C LEU A 141 -9.51 -9.98 6.36
N SER A 142 -10.74 -10.35 6.04
CA SER A 142 -11.48 -11.38 6.75
C SER A 142 -11.68 -12.60 5.82
N PRO A 143 -11.48 -13.84 6.29
CA PRO A 143 -11.51 -15.05 5.43
C PRO A 143 -12.81 -15.22 4.66
N ASN A 144 -13.91 -14.73 5.21
CA ASN A 144 -15.25 -14.84 4.61
C ASN A 144 -15.57 -13.75 3.57
N GLU A 145 -14.69 -12.77 3.40
CA GLU A 145 -14.90 -11.67 2.49
C GLU A 145 -14.58 -12.04 1.04
N ASN A 146 -15.36 -11.50 0.11
CA ASN A 146 -15.10 -11.68 -1.33
C ASN A 146 -13.72 -11.11 -1.74
N SER A 147 -13.30 -10.04 -1.09
CA SER A 147 -11.98 -9.40 -1.30
C SER A 147 -10.83 -10.37 -1.01
N TYR A 148 -10.93 -11.15 0.08
CA TYR A 148 -9.95 -12.18 0.41
C TYR A 148 -9.87 -13.24 -0.69
N LYS A 149 -11.02 -13.80 -1.09
CA LYS A 149 -11.10 -14.87 -2.10
C LYS A 149 -10.56 -14.39 -3.46
N SER A 150 -10.88 -13.17 -3.85
CA SER A 150 -10.39 -12.58 -5.11
C SER A 150 -8.89 -12.38 -5.09
N LEU A 151 -8.34 -11.82 -4.02
CA LEU A 151 -6.90 -11.61 -3.89
C LEU A 151 -6.15 -12.95 -3.83
N LYS A 152 -6.66 -13.93 -3.09
CA LYS A 152 -6.11 -15.30 -3.03
C LYS A 152 -6.03 -15.92 -4.42
N SER A 153 -7.12 -15.89 -5.18
CA SER A 153 -7.17 -16.45 -6.54
C SER A 153 -6.10 -15.83 -7.45
N VAL A 154 -5.91 -14.51 -7.37
CA VAL A 154 -4.93 -13.80 -8.20
C VAL A 154 -3.49 -14.08 -7.77
N LEU A 155 -3.21 -14.15 -6.46
CA LEU A 155 -1.87 -14.39 -5.93
C LEU A 155 -1.44 -15.87 -6.02
N GLU A 156 -2.36 -16.80 -5.81
CA GLU A 156 -2.09 -18.25 -5.92
C GLU A 156 -2.04 -18.70 -7.37
N GLY A 157 -2.80 -18.05 -8.24
CA GLY A 157 -3.00 -18.41 -9.63
C GLY A 157 -4.17 -19.38 -9.80
N SER A 158 -4.66 -19.44 -11.02
CA SER A 158 -5.68 -20.38 -11.50
C SER A 158 -5.05 -21.30 -12.55
N PHE A 159 -5.86 -21.96 -13.36
CA PHE A 159 -5.38 -22.65 -14.56
C PHE A 159 -4.73 -21.72 -15.59
N GLU A 160 -4.95 -20.42 -15.46
CA GLU A 160 -4.29 -19.42 -16.30
C GLU A 160 -2.86 -19.15 -15.84
N ASN A 161 -1.98 -18.90 -16.80
CA ASN A 161 -0.63 -18.43 -16.51
C ASN A 161 -0.66 -17.08 -15.79
N LYS A 162 0.12 -16.96 -14.73
CA LYS A 162 0.29 -15.68 -14.04
C LYS A 162 0.84 -14.63 -15.01
N PRO A 163 0.25 -13.44 -15.06
CA PRO A 163 0.78 -12.37 -15.89
C PRO A 163 2.17 -11.95 -15.38
N THR A 164 3.12 -11.85 -16.30
CA THR A 164 4.51 -11.48 -15.98
C THR A 164 4.71 -9.97 -15.90
N ASN A 165 3.66 -9.22 -16.20
CA ASN A 165 3.67 -7.76 -16.23
C ASN A 165 2.92 -7.13 -15.06
N ILE A 166 2.52 -7.90 -14.02
CA ILE A 166 1.76 -7.40 -12.89
C ILE A 166 2.40 -7.82 -11.57
N LEU A 167 2.61 -6.87 -10.66
CA LEU A 167 2.92 -7.12 -9.25
C LEU A 167 1.89 -6.45 -8.33
N PHE A 168 1.75 -7.02 -7.13
CA PHE A 168 0.94 -6.46 -6.06
C PHE A 168 1.85 -5.91 -4.95
N TYR A 169 1.65 -4.65 -4.59
CA TYR A 169 2.26 -4.02 -3.43
C TYR A 169 1.17 -3.61 -2.47
N THR A 170 1.26 -4.05 -1.23
CA THR A 170 0.23 -3.77 -0.25
C THR A 170 0.83 -3.31 1.06
N THR A 171 0.09 -2.47 1.78
CA THR A 171 0.42 -2.15 3.16
C THR A 171 -0.59 -2.79 4.11
N SER A 172 -0.16 -3.13 5.31
CA SER A 172 -1.05 -3.63 6.36
C SER A 172 -0.59 -3.15 7.73
N ASN A 173 -1.53 -2.97 8.64
CA ASN A 173 -1.20 -2.70 10.03
C ASN A 173 -0.84 -3.99 10.81
N GLN A 174 -0.97 -5.14 10.19
CA GLN A 174 -0.75 -6.46 10.77
C GLN A 174 0.24 -7.27 9.93
N ARG A 175 1.11 -8.02 10.61
CA ARG A 175 2.11 -8.87 9.97
C ARG A 175 1.49 -9.98 9.12
N HIS A 176 0.39 -10.55 9.59
CA HIS A 176 -0.26 -11.71 8.98
C HIS A 176 -1.60 -11.41 8.32
N LEU A 177 -1.90 -10.13 8.03
CA LEU A 177 -3.14 -9.70 7.38
C LEU A 177 -4.43 -10.07 8.14
N ILE A 178 -4.35 -10.49 9.41
CA ILE A 178 -5.47 -10.96 10.23
C ILE A 178 -5.94 -9.82 11.14
N ALA A 179 -7.24 -9.53 11.14
CA ALA A 179 -7.86 -8.67 12.14
C ALA A 179 -7.84 -9.35 13.53
N GLU A 180 -7.35 -8.66 14.55
CA GLU A 180 -7.17 -9.21 15.93
C GLU A 180 -8.47 -9.51 16.68
N SER A 181 -9.64 -9.17 16.12
CA SER A 181 -10.94 -9.30 16.77
C SER A 181 -11.80 -10.37 16.12
N TYR A 182 -11.70 -11.61 16.59
CA TYR A 182 -12.68 -12.65 16.31
C TYR A 182 -13.42 -13.09 17.58
N PRO A 183 -14.75 -13.35 17.50
CA PRO A 183 -15.48 -14.01 18.58
C PRO A 183 -14.91 -15.42 18.80
N GLN A 184 -14.89 -15.87 20.05
CA GLN A 184 -14.26 -17.10 20.52
C GLN A 184 -15.01 -18.38 20.09
N ASP A 185 -15.04 -18.72 18.80
CA ASP A 185 -15.41 -20.08 18.37
C ASP A 185 -14.16 -20.79 17.84
N THR A 186 -13.65 -21.73 18.65
CA THR A 186 -12.24 -22.16 18.63
C THR A 186 -11.87 -23.16 17.56
N LEU A 187 -12.77 -23.80 16.85
CA LEU A 187 -12.46 -24.85 15.86
C LEU A 187 -12.29 -24.32 14.43
N HIS A 188 -13.06 -23.32 14.04
CA HIS A 188 -12.93 -22.70 12.70
C HIS A 188 -11.89 -21.56 12.63
N LEU A 189 -11.35 -21.14 13.76
CA LEU A 189 -10.37 -20.06 13.87
C LEU A 189 -8.97 -20.48 13.39
N ASN A 190 -8.59 -21.72 13.58
CA ASN A 190 -7.28 -22.20 13.18
C ASN A 190 -7.19 -22.35 11.66
N ASP A 191 -8.21 -22.89 11.01
CA ASP A 191 -8.27 -23.04 9.57
C ASP A 191 -8.25 -21.67 8.87
N ALA A 192 -9.00 -20.71 9.41
CA ALA A 192 -9.04 -19.34 8.90
C ALA A 192 -7.70 -18.59 9.08
N LYS A 193 -7.00 -18.81 10.19
CA LYS A 193 -5.66 -18.26 10.42
C LYS A 193 -4.64 -18.85 9.49
N ASP A 194 -4.65 -20.17 9.31
CA ASP A 194 -3.74 -20.87 8.41
C ASP A 194 -3.94 -20.45 6.96
N GLU A 195 -5.18 -20.20 6.56
CA GLU A 195 -5.50 -19.69 5.24
C GLU A 195 -4.91 -18.30 4.98
N ILE A 196 -5.02 -17.36 5.93
CA ILE A 196 -4.49 -16.01 5.78
C ILE A 196 -2.96 -15.99 5.91
N LEU A 197 -2.39 -16.86 6.74
CA LEU A 197 -0.94 -17.05 6.78
C LEU A 197 -0.42 -17.50 5.42
N SER A 198 -1.09 -18.48 4.80
CA SER A 198 -0.80 -18.93 3.43
C SER A 198 -0.84 -17.79 2.41
N LEU A 199 -1.79 -16.85 2.53
CA LEU A 199 -1.84 -15.67 1.66
C LEU A 199 -0.66 -14.73 1.90
N SER A 200 -0.26 -14.51 3.16
CA SER A 200 0.88 -13.67 3.51
C SER A 200 2.19 -14.21 2.92
N ASP A 201 2.35 -15.53 2.86
CA ASP A 201 3.52 -16.21 2.29
C ASP A 201 3.65 -15.99 0.77
N ARG A 202 2.57 -15.58 0.09
CA ARG A 202 2.62 -15.23 -1.35
C ARG A 202 3.29 -13.89 -1.63
N PHE A 203 3.47 -13.08 -0.60
CA PHE A 203 4.26 -11.86 -0.69
C PHE A 203 5.73 -12.19 -0.40
N GLY A 204 6.49 -12.53 -1.45
CA GLY A 204 7.89 -12.93 -1.30
C GLY A 204 8.81 -11.81 -0.78
N LEU A 205 8.34 -10.54 -0.76
CA LEU A 205 9.02 -9.41 -0.12
C LEU A 205 8.15 -8.88 1.01
N ALA A 206 8.48 -9.23 2.26
CA ALA A 206 7.81 -8.73 3.45
C ALA A 206 8.71 -7.75 4.21
N LEU A 207 8.26 -6.48 4.35
CA LEU A 207 9.01 -5.40 4.99
C LEU A 207 8.30 -4.94 6.26
N GLY A 208 9.00 -5.02 7.40
CA GLY A 208 8.48 -4.59 8.69
C GLY A 208 8.73 -3.11 8.98
N PHE A 209 7.73 -2.43 9.55
CA PHE A 209 7.77 -1.03 9.97
C PHE A 209 7.40 -0.93 11.44
N TYR A 210 8.31 -0.42 12.25
CA TYR A 210 8.18 -0.40 13.70
C TYR A 210 8.08 1.04 14.22
N THR A 211 7.51 1.20 15.40
CA THR A 211 7.57 2.47 16.13
C THR A 211 9.00 2.72 16.61
N LEU A 212 9.36 3.96 16.68
CA LEU A 212 10.69 4.39 17.12
C LEU A 212 10.88 4.15 18.61
N GLY A 213 12.12 3.87 19.02
CA GLY A 213 12.55 3.98 20.40
C GLY A 213 12.50 5.44 20.87
N ARG A 214 12.58 5.64 22.17
CA ARG A 214 12.48 6.98 22.77
C ARG A 214 13.58 7.95 22.27
N LEU A 215 14.80 7.45 22.11
CA LEU A 215 15.93 8.25 21.62
C LEU A 215 15.76 8.53 20.12
N GLU A 216 15.48 7.52 19.32
CA GLU A 216 15.22 7.65 17.88
C GLU A 216 14.08 8.64 17.59
N PHE A 217 13.04 8.67 18.44
CA PHE A 217 11.96 9.65 18.32
C PHE A 217 12.44 11.07 18.53
N LEU A 218 13.32 11.30 19.55
CA LEU A 218 13.91 12.62 19.79
C LEU A 218 14.87 13.03 18.68
N ASP A 219 15.66 12.09 18.16
CA ASP A 219 16.55 12.34 17.03
C ASP A 219 15.76 12.76 15.79
N LEU A 220 14.65 12.08 15.52
CA LEU A 220 13.73 12.45 14.42
C LEU A 220 13.13 13.84 14.64
N VAL A 221 12.70 14.18 15.86
CA VAL A 221 12.17 15.52 16.17
C VAL A 221 13.26 16.59 15.96
N ALA A 222 14.51 16.34 16.38
CA ALA A 222 15.62 17.25 16.16
C ALA A 222 15.88 17.50 14.67
N GLU A 223 15.85 16.45 13.88
CA GLU A 223 16.04 16.52 12.43
C GLU A 223 14.88 17.28 11.75
N LEU A 224 13.64 16.99 12.11
CA LEU A 224 12.47 17.70 11.58
C LEU A 224 12.43 19.19 11.95
N LEU A 225 12.92 19.56 13.13
CA LEU A 225 13.03 20.95 13.54
C LEU A 225 14.32 21.63 13.00
N ASN A 226 15.23 20.83 12.41
CA ASN A 226 16.54 21.27 11.94
C ASN A 226 17.34 22.02 13.01
N THR A 227 17.25 21.57 14.27
CA THR A 227 17.93 22.18 15.41
C THR A 227 18.12 21.17 16.53
N PRO A 228 19.25 21.23 17.29
CA PRO A 228 19.40 20.44 18.50
C PRO A 228 18.30 20.78 19.51
N LEU A 229 17.75 19.74 20.15
CA LEU A 229 16.69 19.92 21.14
C LEU A 229 17.27 20.31 22.51
N ASP A 230 16.75 21.37 23.10
CA ASP A 230 16.96 21.65 24.52
C ASP A 230 16.12 20.71 25.41
N GLU A 231 16.39 20.71 26.70
CA GLU A 231 15.72 19.80 27.64
C GLU A 231 14.21 20.06 27.76
N GLU A 232 13.77 21.31 27.56
CA GLU A 232 12.36 21.64 27.60
C GLU A 232 11.62 21.07 26.36
N THR A 233 12.18 21.23 25.18
CA THR A 233 11.63 20.70 23.93
C THR A 233 11.62 19.18 23.94
N LYS A 234 12.69 18.52 24.44
CA LYS A 234 12.71 17.06 24.64
C LYS A 234 11.58 16.59 25.53
N ARG A 235 11.39 17.26 26.67
CA ARG A 235 10.31 16.93 27.61
C ARG A 235 8.94 17.09 26.97
N LYS A 236 8.69 18.19 26.26
CA LYS A 236 7.43 18.45 25.54
C LYS A 236 7.17 17.38 24.47
N ALA A 237 8.17 17.03 23.67
CA ALA A 237 8.06 16.01 22.64
C ALA A 237 7.69 14.63 23.22
N LEU A 238 8.36 14.22 24.32
CA LEU A 238 8.06 12.97 24.98
C LEU A 238 6.70 12.95 25.68
N GLN A 239 6.30 14.06 26.28
CA GLN A 239 4.93 14.18 26.82
C GLN A 239 3.88 14.05 25.71
N PHE A 240 4.11 14.70 24.57
CA PHE A 240 3.22 14.63 23.42
C PHE A 240 3.09 13.20 22.89
N SER A 241 4.22 12.49 22.69
CA SER A 241 4.20 11.09 22.24
C SER A 241 3.51 10.16 23.25
N THR A 242 3.68 10.42 24.55
CA THR A 242 3.00 9.66 25.61
C THR A 242 1.49 9.89 25.58
N LEU A 243 1.04 11.13 25.41
CA LEU A 243 -0.39 11.47 25.27
C LEU A 243 -1.02 10.83 24.03
N LYS A 244 -0.26 10.72 22.93
CA LYS A 244 -0.70 10.05 21.70
C LYS A 244 -0.57 8.52 21.76
N GLY A 245 0.09 7.98 22.79
CA GLY A 245 0.31 6.54 22.99
C GLY A 245 1.25 5.91 21.95
N SER A 246 2.07 6.69 21.25
CA SER A 246 2.94 6.19 20.18
C SER A 246 4.13 7.09 19.89
N ASN A 247 5.27 6.46 19.59
CA ASN A 247 6.48 7.12 19.06
C ASN A 247 6.57 6.96 17.52
N ALA A 248 5.47 6.84 16.82
CA ALA A 248 5.49 6.74 15.36
C ALA A 248 6.01 8.05 14.72
N PRO A 249 6.71 7.98 13.56
CA PRO A 249 7.19 9.16 12.83
C PRO A 249 6.10 10.22 12.56
N ARG A 250 4.87 9.80 12.30
CA ARG A 250 3.73 10.72 12.17
C ARG A 250 3.52 11.59 13.39
N ILE A 251 3.72 11.04 14.60
CA ILE A 251 3.56 11.78 15.86
C ILE A 251 4.68 12.82 16.03
N ALA A 252 5.91 12.50 15.60
CA ALA A 252 7.00 13.47 15.56
C ALA A 252 6.70 14.64 14.60
N GLN A 253 6.19 14.34 13.41
CA GLN A 253 5.79 15.38 12.44
C GLN A 253 4.64 16.25 12.98
N GLU A 254 3.63 15.65 13.61
CA GLU A 254 2.53 16.38 14.23
C GLU A 254 3.03 17.30 15.37
N PHE A 255 3.91 16.77 16.22
CA PHE A 255 4.56 17.57 17.26
C PHE A 255 5.30 18.76 16.66
N CYS A 256 6.19 18.54 15.70
CA CYS A 256 6.98 19.60 15.07
C CYS A 256 6.10 20.67 14.43
N THR A 257 5.01 20.27 13.78
CA THR A 257 4.04 21.20 13.18
C THR A 257 3.38 22.10 14.25
N LEU A 258 2.92 21.50 15.35
CA LEU A 258 2.28 22.26 16.44
C LEU A 258 3.30 23.14 17.19
N TYR A 259 4.50 22.66 17.40
CA TYR A 259 5.59 23.40 18.04
C TYR A 259 6.02 24.60 17.19
N HIS A 260 6.21 24.41 15.89
CA HIS A 260 6.56 25.51 14.97
C HIS A 260 5.49 26.60 14.94
N ASN A 261 4.22 26.21 14.99
CA ASN A 261 3.08 27.13 15.05
C ASN A 261 2.83 27.73 16.44
N LYS A 262 3.69 27.45 17.44
CA LYS A 262 3.56 27.92 18.84
C LYS A 262 2.23 27.56 19.50
N ILE A 263 1.69 26.39 19.17
CA ILE A 263 0.46 25.86 19.76
C ILE A 263 0.78 25.08 21.05
N ILE A 264 1.99 24.49 21.11
CA ILE A 264 2.49 23.71 22.27
C ILE A 264 3.89 24.13 22.66
#